data_9543f141d076f7fc5723e75466789446
#
_entry.id   9543f141d076f7fc5723e75466789446
#
_cell.length_a   1.000
_cell.length_b   1.000
_cell.length_c   1.000
_cell.angle_alpha   90.00
_cell.angle_beta   90.00
_cell.angle_gamma   90.00
#
_symmetry.space_group_name_H-M   'P 1'
#
loop_
_entity.id
_entity.type
_entity.pdbx_description
1 polymer ?
#
loop_
_entity_poly.entity_id
_entity_poly.type
_entity_poly.pdbx_seq_one_letter_code
_entity_poly.pdbx_strand_id
1 'polypeptide(L)'
;MLRLVMFPAGAQAANSEHSERRDSVPIVITDDTGATVTFAQPVKRVIALYGAFNEIFLALGAGDLLVARTAADGNLPELAALPAIGTHMRPNAELVLAQQPDVVLQLEGRSEAQTQTENLRSLGLKVLTFEVNSFERLFEVTETLGRLAGREDKAQTIVNGWKSRVQALRSRNAGKPVARVFYEVRYPNLLAAGRGGISSEILALAGGENVVSDGKKLVRYSEESLIAADPDAYIIQKGPMNPEPTPLAERDHYRDLRAQRAGRVLIVDEERFARPGPRALDAAEELENWLHR
;
A
#
# COMPACT_ATOMS: atom_id res chain seq x y z
N MET A 1 9.01 -82.57 38.62
CA MET A 1 7.89 -82.24 37.75
C MET A 1 7.81 -80.72 37.62
N LEU A 2 8.28 -80.22 36.54
CA LEU A 2 8.35 -78.73 36.25
C LEU A 2 7.24 -78.46 35.27
N ARG A 3 6.27 -77.59 35.64
CA ARG A 3 5.16 -77.16 34.80
C ARG A 3 5.58 -75.83 34.16
N LEU A 4 5.74 -75.86 32.83
CA LEU A 4 5.99 -74.71 31.99
C LEU A 4 4.68 -73.99 31.75
N VAL A 5 4.57 -72.71 32.12
CA VAL A 5 3.42 -71.83 31.82
C VAL A 5 3.80 -70.97 30.61
N MET A 6 3.10 -71.22 29.51
CA MET A 6 3.18 -70.31 28.30
C MET A 6 2.30 -69.11 28.53
N PHE A 7 2.88 -67.92 28.31
CA PHE A 7 2.14 -66.65 28.15
C PHE A 7 1.88 -66.38 26.66
N PRO A 8 0.68 -65.96 26.29
CA PRO A 8 0.43 -65.57 24.88
C PRO A 8 1.00 -64.22 24.58
N ALA A 9 1.60 -64.07 23.38
CA ALA A 9 2.09 -62.86 22.82
C ALA A 9 0.95 -61.88 22.58
N GLY A 10 1.03 -60.68 23.19
CA GLY A 10 0.13 -59.58 22.96
C GLY A 10 0.35 -58.99 21.56
N ALA A 11 -0.71 -58.92 20.78
CA ALA A 11 -0.75 -58.21 19.51
C ALA A 11 -0.60 -56.72 19.79
N GLN A 12 0.48 -56.12 19.30
CA GLN A 12 0.63 -54.65 19.21
C GLN A 12 -0.30 -54.13 18.11
N ALA A 13 -1.35 -53.47 18.55
CA ALA A 13 -2.18 -52.67 17.64
C ALA A 13 -1.35 -51.52 17.09
N ALA A 14 -1.12 -51.53 15.79
CA ALA A 14 -0.58 -50.42 15.06
C ALA A 14 -1.60 -49.27 15.08
N ASN A 15 -1.35 -48.29 15.92
CA ASN A 15 -2.05 -47.02 15.85
C ASN A 15 -1.61 -46.35 14.54
N SER A 16 -2.39 -46.49 13.48
CA SER A 16 -2.30 -45.70 12.28
C SER A 16 -2.78 -44.30 12.66
N GLU A 17 -1.82 -43.38 12.86
CA GLU A 17 -2.09 -41.93 12.85
C GLU A 17 -2.62 -41.56 11.49
N HIS A 18 -3.94 -41.61 11.31
CA HIS A 18 -4.63 -40.85 10.28
C HIS A 18 -4.57 -39.38 10.69
N SER A 19 -3.49 -38.73 10.29
CA SER A 19 -3.48 -37.29 10.19
C SER A 19 -4.58 -36.91 9.19
N GLU A 20 -5.76 -36.53 9.67
CA GLU A 20 -6.81 -35.90 8.90
C GLU A 20 -6.19 -34.66 8.25
N ARG A 21 -5.82 -34.79 6.98
CA ARG A 21 -5.65 -33.64 6.11
C ARG A 21 -7.02 -32.96 6.07
N ARG A 22 -7.21 -31.90 6.85
CA ARG A 22 -8.29 -30.97 6.61
C ARG A 22 -8.05 -30.45 5.19
N ASP A 23 -8.89 -30.86 4.25
CA ASP A 23 -8.91 -30.31 2.91
C ASP A 23 -9.14 -28.80 3.07
N SER A 24 -8.05 -28.04 3.02
CA SER A 24 -8.13 -26.58 3.11
C SER A 24 -8.84 -26.08 1.85
N VAL A 25 -9.91 -25.33 2.03
CA VAL A 25 -10.61 -24.68 0.91
C VAL A 25 -9.60 -23.83 0.14
N PRO A 26 -9.46 -24.02 -1.18
CA PRO A 26 -8.53 -23.24 -1.97
C PRO A 26 -8.80 -21.76 -1.88
N ILE A 27 -7.76 -20.96 -1.80
CA ILE A 27 -7.86 -19.49 -1.82
C ILE A 27 -7.93 -19.05 -3.27
N VAL A 28 -9.08 -18.51 -3.68
CA VAL A 28 -9.28 -17.96 -5.03
C VAL A 28 -9.31 -16.45 -4.93
N ILE A 29 -8.45 -15.79 -5.71
CA ILE A 29 -8.35 -14.31 -5.76
C ILE A 29 -8.48 -13.89 -7.21
N THR A 30 -9.42 -12.98 -7.46
CA THR A 30 -9.51 -12.23 -8.72
C THR A 30 -8.92 -10.85 -8.49
N ASP A 31 -7.92 -10.47 -9.27
CA ASP A 31 -7.25 -9.18 -9.18
C ASP A 31 -7.99 -8.08 -9.98
N ASP A 32 -7.51 -6.85 -9.91
CA ASP A 32 -8.17 -5.70 -10.56
C ASP A 32 -7.99 -5.70 -12.10
N THR A 33 -7.17 -6.58 -12.65
CA THR A 33 -7.10 -6.84 -14.10
C THR A 33 -8.11 -7.90 -14.57
N GLY A 34 -8.86 -8.51 -13.65
CA GLY A 34 -9.78 -9.63 -13.90
C GLY A 34 -9.09 -11.00 -13.94
N ALA A 35 -7.78 -11.07 -13.70
CA ALA A 35 -7.07 -12.33 -13.63
C ALA A 35 -7.39 -13.08 -12.33
N THR A 36 -7.76 -14.35 -12.44
CA THR A 36 -8.08 -15.20 -11.29
C THR A 36 -6.95 -16.19 -11.03
N VAL A 37 -6.45 -16.19 -9.80
CA VAL A 37 -5.37 -17.08 -9.35
C VAL A 37 -5.86 -17.91 -8.15
N THR A 38 -5.55 -19.20 -8.21
CA THR A 38 -5.90 -20.17 -7.16
C THR A 38 -4.66 -20.65 -6.42
N PHE A 39 -4.76 -20.67 -5.09
CA PHE A 39 -3.74 -21.21 -4.18
C PHE A 39 -4.36 -22.33 -3.35
N ALA A 40 -3.71 -23.50 -3.31
CA ALA A 40 -4.19 -24.63 -2.53
C ALA A 40 -4.11 -24.41 -1.01
N GLN A 41 -3.23 -23.50 -0.57
CA GLN A 41 -2.98 -23.15 0.82
C GLN A 41 -2.42 -21.72 0.90
N PRO A 42 -2.38 -21.08 2.07
CA PRO A 42 -1.73 -19.79 2.25
C PRO A 42 -0.30 -19.81 1.72
N VAL A 43 0.10 -18.68 1.13
CA VAL A 43 1.43 -18.51 0.54
C VAL A 43 2.51 -18.43 1.60
N LYS A 44 3.73 -18.84 1.23
CA LYS A 44 4.90 -18.81 2.11
C LYS A 44 6.03 -17.92 1.56
N ARG A 45 5.97 -17.59 0.28
CA ARG A 45 7.01 -16.81 -0.41
C ARG A 45 6.36 -15.74 -1.26
N VAL A 46 6.49 -14.49 -0.83
CA VAL A 46 5.85 -13.34 -1.46
C VAL A 46 6.91 -12.36 -1.93
N ILE A 47 6.74 -11.84 -3.13
CA ILE A 47 7.43 -10.65 -3.59
C ILE A 47 6.40 -9.55 -3.80
N ALA A 48 6.50 -8.46 -3.04
CA ALA A 48 5.70 -7.27 -3.25
C ALA A 48 6.52 -6.22 -3.99
N LEU A 49 6.16 -5.94 -5.24
CA LEU A 49 6.86 -4.97 -6.09
C LEU A 49 6.55 -3.52 -5.70
N TYR A 50 5.53 -3.28 -4.89
CA TYR A 50 5.16 -1.95 -4.43
C TYR A 50 5.15 -1.87 -2.90
N GLY A 51 5.83 -0.85 -2.36
CA GLY A 51 6.10 -0.73 -0.94
C GLY A 51 4.87 -0.73 -0.02
N ALA A 52 3.70 -0.27 -0.50
CA ALA A 52 2.47 -0.34 0.28
C ALA A 52 2.08 -1.79 0.64
N PHE A 53 2.29 -2.74 -0.27
CA PHE A 53 2.00 -4.15 0.01
C PHE A 53 3.01 -4.74 1.00
N ASN A 54 4.29 -4.35 0.93
CA ASN A 54 5.28 -4.71 1.94
C ASN A 54 4.85 -4.22 3.33
N GLU A 55 4.41 -2.96 3.44
CA GLU A 55 3.90 -2.39 4.68
C GLU A 55 2.65 -3.13 5.21
N ILE A 56 1.76 -3.59 4.32
CA ILE A 56 0.60 -4.41 4.71
C ILE A 56 1.07 -5.75 5.28
N PHE A 57 2.01 -6.46 4.64
CA PHE A 57 2.55 -7.72 5.16
C PHE A 57 3.22 -7.53 6.52
N LEU A 58 3.98 -6.46 6.71
CA LEU A 58 4.57 -6.13 8.01
C LEU A 58 3.49 -5.88 9.07
N ALA A 59 2.44 -5.11 8.74
CA ALA A 59 1.32 -4.86 9.65
C ALA A 59 0.55 -6.14 10.02
N LEU A 60 0.42 -7.07 9.08
CA LEU A 60 -0.18 -8.40 9.30
C LEU A 60 0.68 -9.32 10.17
N GLY A 61 1.92 -8.93 10.50
CA GLY A 61 2.89 -9.80 11.16
C GLY A 61 3.32 -10.98 10.27
N ALA A 62 3.32 -10.77 8.95
CA ALA A 62 3.67 -11.73 7.92
C ALA A 62 4.90 -11.29 7.10
N GLY A 63 5.75 -10.44 7.69
CA GLY A 63 6.99 -9.96 7.06
C GLY A 63 7.98 -11.08 6.74
N ASP A 64 7.94 -12.17 7.46
CA ASP A 64 8.72 -13.39 7.23
C ASP A 64 8.38 -14.10 5.91
N LEU A 65 7.23 -13.82 5.31
CA LEU A 65 6.84 -14.33 4.01
C LEU A 65 7.47 -13.54 2.85
N LEU A 66 7.96 -12.32 3.10
CA LEU A 66 8.61 -11.49 2.09
C LEU A 66 10.02 -12.03 1.79
N VAL A 67 10.29 -12.38 0.53
CA VAL A 67 11.55 -13.01 0.13
C VAL A 67 12.47 -12.12 -0.72
N ALA A 68 11.98 -10.96 -1.14
CA ALA A 68 12.76 -9.95 -1.83
C ALA A 68 12.11 -8.58 -1.66
N ARG A 69 12.83 -7.52 -1.99
CA ARG A 69 12.37 -6.13 -1.95
C ARG A 69 12.70 -5.37 -3.22
N THR A 70 12.04 -4.26 -3.45
CA THR A 70 12.48 -3.31 -4.45
C THR A 70 13.58 -2.40 -3.93
N ALA A 71 14.23 -1.65 -4.83
CA ALA A 71 15.25 -0.68 -4.45
C ALA A 71 14.67 0.41 -3.52
N ALA A 72 13.40 0.78 -3.71
CA ALA A 72 12.72 1.81 -2.92
C ALA A 72 12.43 1.38 -1.47
N ASP A 73 12.42 0.08 -1.18
CA ASP A 73 12.08 -0.43 0.16
C ASP A 73 13.32 -0.71 1.03
N GLY A 74 14.51 -0.31 0.56
CA GLY A 74 15.77 -0.54 1.28
C GLY A 74 15.92 0.28 2.57
N ASN A 75 15.10 1.30 2.77
CA ASN A 75 15.02 2.11 3.96
C ASN A 75 14.12 1.51 5.07
N LEU A 76 13.38 0.46 4.77
CA LEU A 76 12.60 -0.28 5.77
C LEU A 76 13.52 -1.29 6.48
N PRO A 77 13.77 -1.14 7.80
CA PRO A 77 14.73 -1.99 8.52
C PRO A 77 14.40 -3.49 8.39
N GLU A 78 13.12 -3.84 8.40
CA GLU A 78 12.64 -5.23 8.31
C GLU A 78 12.95 -5.86 6.95
N LEU A 79 13.11 -5.05 5.91
CA LEU A 79 13.37 -5.51 4.54
C LEU A 79 14.81 -5.29 4.09
N ALA A 80 15.61 -4.56 4.85
CA ALA A 80 16.95 -4.12 4.44
C ALA A 80 17.87 -5.29 4.05
N ALA A 81 17.75 -6.43 4.73
CA ALA A 81 18.54 -7.63 4.47
C ALA A 81 18.06 -8.46 3.27
N LEU A 82 16.86 -8.21 2.75
CA LEU A 82 16.31 -8.96 1.63
C LEU A 82 17.01 -8.55 0.31
N PRO A 83 17.15 -9.50 -0.63
CA PRO A 83 17.74 -9.21 -1.94
C PRO A 83 16.90 -8.18 -2.70
N ALA A 84 17.58 -7.19 -3.28
CA ALA A 84 16.96 -6.17 -4.12
C ALA A 84 16.77 -6.71 -5.55
N ILE A 85 15.56 -6.62 -6.08
CA ILE A 85 15.16 -7.19 -7.38
C ILE A 85 14.84 -6.13 -8.45
N GLY A 86 15.32 -4.90 -8.29
CA GLY A 86 15.04 -3.77 -9.18
C GLY A 86 13.99 -2.82 -8.61
N THR A 87 13.20 -2.19 -9.49
CA THR A 87 12.13 -1.27 -9.10
C THR A 87 10.75 -1.87 -9.41
N HIS A 88 9.68 -1.29 -8.87
CA HIS A 88 8.32 -1.72 -9.19
C HIS A 88 7.98 -1.59 -10.68
N MET A 89 8.60 -0.64 -11.38
CA MET A 89 8.41 -0.43 -12.82
C MET A 89 9.28 -1.35 -13.66
N ARG A 90 10.45 -1.76 -13.14
CA ARG A 90 11.46 -2.57 -13.84
C ARG A 90 12.06 -3.60 -12.88
N PRO A 91 11.27 -4.61 -12.46
CA PRO A 91 11.83 -5.73 -11.72
C PRO A 91 12.73 -6.57 -12.62
N ASN A 92 13.83 -7.07 -12.08
CA ASN A 92 14.66 -8.04 -12.80
C ASN A 92 14.02 -9.43 -12.71
N ALA A 93 13.50 -9.92 -13.83
CA ALA A 93 12.74 -11.17 -13.89
C ALA A 93 13.57 -12.39 -13.44
N GLU A 94 14.88 -12.44 -13.74
CA GLU A 94 15.77 -13.53 -13.33
C GLU A 94 15.94 -13.55 -11.79
N LEU A 95 16.13 -12.37 -11.19
CA LEU A 95 16.23 -12.25 -9.73
C LEU A 95 14.91 -12.59 -9.04
N VAL A 96 13.75 -12.23 -9.65
CA VAL A 96 12.42 -12.61 -9.16
C VAL A 96 12.25 -14.13 -9.21
N LEU A 97 12.56 -14.77 -10.35
CA LEU A 97 12.48 -16.23 -10.51
C LEU A 97 13.41 -16.97 -9.53
N ALA A 98 14.62 -16.45 -9.31
CA ALA A 98 15.58 -17.05 -8.38
C ALA A 98 15.06 -17.12 -6.93
N GLN A 99 14.11 -16.24 -6.56
CA GLN A 99 13.48 -16.27 -5.24
C GLN A 99 12.34 -17.31 -5.14
N GLN A 100 11.92 -17.95 -6.22
CA GLN A 100 10.85 -18.95 -6.24
C GLN A 100 9.61 -18.49 -5.46
N PRO A 101 9.02 -17.33 -5.79
CA PRO A 101 7.85 -16.82 -5.07
C PRO A 101 6.61 -17.64 -5.38
N ASP A 102 5.73 -17.85 -4.39
CA ASP A 102 4.39 -18.39 -4.59
C ASP A 102 3.50 -17.38 -5.30
N VAL A 103 3.77 -16.08 -5.08
CA VAL A 103 3.04 -14.97 -5.68
C VAL A 103 3.91 -13.71 -5.77
N VAL A 104 3.69 -12.95 -6.81
CA VAL A 104 4.21 -11.57 -6.98
C VAL A 104 3.03 -10.61 -6.93
N LEU A 105 3.15 -9.52 -6.16
CA LEU A 105 2.13 -8.48 -6.02
C LEU A 105 2.58 -7.21 -6.74
N GLN A 106 1.73 -6.66 -7.59
CA GLN A 106 2.01 -5.43 -8.35
C GLN A 106 0.91 -4.40 -8.13
N LEU A 107 1.28 -3.11 -8.15
CA LEU A 107 0.32 -2.01 -8.17
C LEU A 107 -0.19 -1.78 -9.59
N GLU A 108 -1.51 -1.68 -9.75
CA GLU A 108 -2.15 -1.29 -11.01
C GLU A 108 -1.88 0.19 -11.34
N GLY A 109 -1.82 0.54 -12.63
CA GLY A 109 -2.00 1.90 -13.08
C GLY A 109 -0.95 2.53 -13.99
N ARG A 110 0.16 1.85 -14.31
CA ARG A 110 1.14 2.33 -15.30
C ARG A 110 1.41 1.28 -16.37
N SER A 111 1.36 1.67 -17.65
CA SER A 111 1.57 0.76 -18.78
C SER A 111 2.89 -0.02 -18.70
N GLU A 112 3.96 0.61 -18.21
CA GLU A 112 5.26 -0.06 -18.04
C GLU A 112 5.18 -1.17 -16.97
N ALA A 113 4.48 -0.94 -15.85
CA ALA A 113 4.26 -1.97 -14.83
C ALA A 113 3.38 -3.11 -15.35
N GLN A 114 2.37 -2.81 -16.18
CA GLN A 114 1.53 -3.83 -16.82
C GLN A 114 2.36 -4.73 -17.75
N THR A 115 3.21 -4.15 -18.61
CA THR A 115 4.11 -4.91 -19.48
C THR A 115 5.02 -5.85 -18.67
N GLN A 116 5.55 -5.39 -17.53
CA GLN A 116 6.37 -6.23 -16.67
C GLN A 116 5.56 -7.32 -15.98
N THR A 117 4.32 -7.04 -15.60
CA THR A 117 3.38 -8.03 -15.05
C THR A 117 3.12 -9.15 -16.05
N GLU A 118 2.84 -8.81 -17.31
CA GLU A 118 2.63 -9.78 -18.38
C GLU A 118 3.89 -10.62 -18.64
N ASN A 119 5.06 -10.00 -18.64
CA ASN A 119 6.33 -10.71 -18.75
C ASN A 119 6.52 -11.72 -17.62
N LEU A 120 6.30 -11.35 -16.35
CA LEU A 120 6.41 -12.26 -15.22
C LEU A 120 5.38 -13.41 -15.31
N ARG A 121 4.15 -13.12 -15.74
CA ARG A 121 3.12 -14.14 -15.97
C ARG A 121 3.53 -15.12 -17.07
N SER A 122 4.13 -14.64 -18.18
CA SER A 122 4.61 -15.48 -19.29
C SER A 122 5.74 -16.43 -18.87
N LEU A 123 6.48 -16.08 -17.82
CA LEU A 123 7.51 -16.92 -17.20
C LEU A 123 6.94 -17.91 -16.16
N GLY A 124 5.61 -18.03 -16.06
CA GLY A 124 4.92 -18.99 -15.20
C GLY A 124 4.71 -18.51 -13.76
N LEU A 125 5.02 -17.26 -13.43
CA LEU A 125 4.79 -16.70 -12.10
C LEU A 125 3.33 -16.33 -11.91
N LYS A 126 2.80 -16.57 -10.71
CA LYS A 126 1.51 -16.06 -10.29
C LYS A 126 1.67 -14.60 -9.92
N VAL A 127 1.02 -13.70 -10.64
CA VAL A 127 1.07 -12.26 -10.37
C VAL A 127 -0.35 -11.76 -10.13
N LEU A 128 -0.56 -11.12 -8.98
CA LEU A 128 -1.78 -10.41 -8.62
C LEU A 128 -1.52 -8.91 -8.68
N THR A 129 -2.43 -8.18 -9.31
CA THR A 129 -2.33 -6.74 -9.52
C THR A 129 -3.50 -6.04 -8.83
N PHE A 130 -3.20 -5.10 -7.94
CA PHE A 130 -4.22 -4.36 -7.19
C PHE A 130 -4.10 -2.86 -7.41
N GLU A 131 -5.24 -2.20 -7.61
CA GLU A 131 -5.35 -0.75 -7.51
C GLU A 131 -5.70 -0.37 -6.06
N VAL A 132 -4.93 0.57 -5.50
CA VAL A 132 -5.26 1.17 -4.21
C VAL A 132 -5.28 2.68 -4.39
N ASN A 133 -6.45 3.28 -4.37
CA ASN A 133 -6.66 4.70 -4.61
C ASN A 133 -7.49 5.39 -3.52
N SER A 134 -8.07 4.61 -2.60
CA SER A 134 -8.89 5.07 -1.47
C SER A 134 -8.62 4.26 -0.21
N PHE A 135 -9.10 4.74 0.94
CA PHE A 135 -9.03 3.99 2.19
C PHE A 135 -9.88 2.72 2.14
N GLU A 136 -11.04 2.75 1.51
CA GLU A 136 -11.89 1.58 1.31
C GLU A 136 -11.15 0.48 0.54
N ARG A 137 -10.47 0.85 -0.57
CA ARG A 137 -9.66 -0.12 -1.34
C ARG A 137 -8.46 -0.65 -0.54
N LEU A 138 -7.82 0.19 0.26
CA LEU A 138 -6.75 -0.25 1.17
C LEU A 138 -7.26 -1.33 2.13
N PHE A 139 -8.47 -1.17 2.68
CA PHE A 139 -9.07 -2.14 3.59
C PHE A 139 -9.36 -3.46 2.90
N GLU A 140 -10.02 -3.43 1.74
CA GLU A 140 -10.35 -4.62 0.94
C GLU A 140 -9.08 -5.40 0.50
N VAL A 141 -8.06 -4.68 0.04
CA VAL A 141 -6.78 -5.30 -0.35
C VAL A 141 -6.08 -5.89 0.88
N THR A 142 -6.12 -5.21 2.04
CA THR A 142 -5.54 -5.75 3.28
C THR A 142 -6.24 -7.04 3.72
N GLU A 143 -7.58 -7.11 3.65
CA GLU A 143 -8.34 -8.33 3.95
C GLU A 143 -7.98 -9.46 2.95
N THR A 144 -7.84 -9.12 1.67
CA THR A 144 -7.44 -10.07 0.61
C THR A 144 -6.03 -10.62 0.84
N LEU A 145 -5.06 -9.75 1.15
CA LEU A 145 -3.70 -10.16 1.46
C LEU A 145 -3.61 -10.93 2.78
N GLY A 146 -4.48 -10.62 3.75
CA GLY A 146 -4.64 -11.40 4.98
C GLY A 146 -5.05 -12.84 4.70
N ARG A 147 -6.06 -13.07 3.85
CA ARG A 147 -6.45 -14.42 3.39
C ARG A 147 -5.30 -15.12 2.68
N LEU A 148 -4.63 -14.42 1.77
CA LEU A 148 -3.51 -14.96 1.02
C LEU A 148 -2.36 -15.42 1.94
N ALA A 149 -2.10 -14.69 3.01
CA ALA A 149 -1.05 -14.96 3.99
C ALA A 149 -1.47 -15.92 5.13
N GLY A 150 -2.75 -16.33 5.18
CA GLY A 150 -3.29 -17.08 6.33
C GLY A 150 -3.29 -16.27 7.63
N ARG A 151 -3.65 -14.97 7.51
CA ARG A 151 -3.70 -14.00 8.62
C ARG A 151 -5.04 -13.25 8.65
N GLU A 152 -6.15 -13.94 8.36
CA GLU A 152 -7.49 -13.35 8.22
C GLU A 152 -7.92 -12.59 9.47
N ASP A 153 -7.80 -13.20 10.65
CA ASP A 153 -8.19 -12.59 11.92
C ASP A 153 -7.39 -11.32 12.22
N LYS A 154 -6.09 -11.35 11.88
CA LYS A 154 -5.21 -10.19 12.05
C LYS A 154 -5.59 -9.06 11.09
N ALA A 155 -5.87 -9.39 9.82
CA ALA A 155 -6.33 -8.44 8.83
C ALA A 155 -7.65 -7.78 9.25
N GLN A 156 -8.62 -8.57 9.70
CA GLN A 156 -9.91 -8.06 10.18
C GLN A 156 -9.72 -7.12 11.38
N THR A 157 -8.86 -7.48 12.34
CA THR A 157 -8.56 -6.65 13.51
C THR A 157 -7.96 -5.30 13.09
N ILE A 158 -6.98 -5.32 12.18
CA ILE A 158 -6.32 -4.11 11.68
C ILE A 158 -7.31 -3.22 10.92
N VAL A 159 -8.06 -3.80 9.99
CA VAL A 159 -9.03 -3.08 9.16
C VAL A 159 -10.13 -2.46 10.02
N ASN A 160 -10.64 -3.17 11.03
CA ASN A 160 -11.62 -2.60 11.97
C ASN A 160 -11.04 -1.41 12.75
N GLY A 161 -9.78 -1.50 13.17
CA GLY A 161 -9.07 -0.38 13.80
C GLY A 161 -8.95 0.84 12.87
N TRP A 162 -8.60 0.62 11.61
CA TRP A 162 -8.50 1.69 10.61
C TRP A 162 -9.86 2.31 10.27
N LYS A 163 -10.92 1.50 10.10
CA LYS A 163 -12.30 1.98 9.91
C LYS A 163 -12.74 2.88 11.08
N SER A 164 -12.40 2.51 12.30
CA SER A 164 -12.70 3.32 13.49
C SER A 164 -11.95 4.66 13.49
N ARG A 165 -10.67 4.68 13.08
CA ARG A 165 -9.87 5.92 12.95
C ARG A 165 -10.46 6.84 11.86
N VAL A 166 -10.82 6.29 10.69
CA VAL A 166 -11.49 7.04 9.61
C VAL A 166 -12.79 7.66 10.11
N GLN A 167 -13.62 6.90 10.82
CA GLN A 167 -14.87 7.42 11.37
C GLN A 167 -14.63 8.52 12.41
N ALA A 168 -13.61 8.37 13.26
CA ALA A 168 -13.25 9.40 14.24
C ALA A 168 -12.80 10.70 13.57
N LEU A 169 -11.97 10.63 12.49
CA LEU A 169 -11.56 11.78 11.70
C LEU A 169 -12.76 12.49 11.06
N ARG A 170 -13.64 11.72 10.39
CA ARG A 170 -14.88 12.25 9.80
C ARG A 170 -15.75 12.97 10.83
N SER A 171 -15.90 12.38 12.02
CA SER A 171 -16.69 12.98 13.10
C SER A 171 -16.05 14.25 13.66
N ARG A 172 -14.72 14.31 13.82
CA ARG A 172 -14.01 15.52 14.28
C ARG A 172 -14.11 16.68 13.30
N ASN A 173 -14.19 16.38 11.99
CA ASN A 173 -14.26 17.38 10.93
C ASN A 173 -15.70 17.78 10.55
N ALA A 174 -16.70 17.08 11.06
CA ALA A 174 -18.11 17.38 10.78
C ALA A 174 -18.46 18.81 11.27
N GLY A 175 -18.96 19.63 10.34
CA GLY A 175 -19.36 21.01 10.63
C GLY A 175 -18.22 22.03 10.73
N LYS A 176 -16.96 21.61 10.59
CA LYS A 176 -15.82 22.55 10.50
C LYS A 176 -15.75 23.17 9.10
N PRO A 177 -15.17 24.38 8.97
CA PRO A 177 -14.85 24.95 7.66
C PRO A 177 -13.89 24.03 6.89
N VAL A 178 -14.20 23.81 5.61
CA VAL A 178 -13.36 23.00 4.71
C VAL A 178 -12.29 23.89 4.10
N ALA A 179 -11.02 23.56 4.33
CA ALA A 179 -9.89 24.30 3.75
C ALA A 179 -9.69 23.89 2.28
N ARG A 180 -9.52 24.86 1.40
CA ARG A 180 -9.16 24.62 -0.01
C ARG A 180 -7.66 24.39 -0.12
N VAL A 181 -7.26 23.18 -0.51
CA VAL A 181 -5.86 22.74 -0.47
C VAL A 181 -5.34 22.44 -1.87
N PHE A 182 -4.15 22.95 -2.19
CA PHE A 182 -3.39 22.49 -3.35
C PHE A 182 -2.29 21.53 -2.90
N TYR A 183 -2.18 20.38 -3.56
CA TYR A 183 -1.14 19.39 -3.30
C TYR A 183 -0.19 19.31 -4.48
N GLU A 184 1.02 19.87 -4.32
CA GLU A 184 2.10 19.80 -5.29
C GLU A 184 2.87 18.50 -5.15
N VAL A 185 2.95 17.78 -6.26
CA VAL A 185 3.75 16.54 -6.37
C VAL A 185 5.16 16.83 -6.87
N ARG A 186 5.30 17.86 -7.73
CA ARG A 186 6.61 18.25 -8.29
C ARG A 186 6.58 19.66 -8.86
N TYR A 187 7.73 20.37 -8.71
CA TYR A 187 8.05 21.64 -9.36
C TYR A 187 9.55 21.63 -9.75
N PRO A 188 10.02 22.30 -10.82
CA PRO A 188 9.22 22.91 -11.89
C PRO A 188 8.52 21.86 -12.78
N ASN A 189 7.78 22.31 -13.80
CA ASN A 189 6.81 21.48 -14.54
C ASN A 189 5.72 20.95 -13.61
N LEU A 190 4.96 21.91 -13.10
CA LEU A 190 3.99 21.71 -12.02
C LEU A 190 3.11 20.47 -12.22
N LEU A 191 3.28 19.51 -11.32
CA LEU A 191 2.48 18.29 -11.24
C LEU A 191 1.74 18.31 -9.91
N ALA A 192 0.44 18.15 -9.95
CA ALA A 192 -0.42 18.17 -8.79
C ALA A 192 -1.07 16.78 -8.53
N ALA A 193 -1.45 16.52 -7.30
CA ALA A 193 -2.34 15.42 -6.99
C ALA A 193 -3.76 15.73 -7.49
N GLY A 194 -4.32 14.87 -8.30
CA GLY A 194 -5.73 14.92 -8.70
C GLY A 194 -6.60 14.09 -7.75
N ARG A 195 -7.93 14.07 -8.02
CA ARG A 195 -8.91 13.40 -7.13
C ARG A 195 -8.85 11.87 -7.15
N GLY A 196 -8.20 11.25 -8.14
CA GLY A 196 -8.17 9.80 -8.30
C GLY A 196 -7.07 9.08 -7.50
N GLY A 197 -6.42 9.72 -6.54
CA GLY A 197 -5.34 9.13 -5.75
C GLY A 197 -5.51 9.29 -4.24
N ILE A 198 -4.76 8.49 -3.49
CA ILE A 198 -4.81 8.46 -2.02
C ILE A 198 -4.49 9.83 -1.38
N SER A 199 -3.65 10.66 -2.02
CA SER A 199 -3.34 12.00 -1.51
C SER A 199 -4.61 12.85 -1.39
N SER A 200 -5.54 12.76 -2.35
CA SER A 200 -6.82 13.48 -2.29
C SER A 200 -7.75 12.91 -1.20
N GLU A 201 -7.73 11.60 -1.00
CA GLU A 201 -8.45 10.94 0.11
C GLU A 201 -7.91 11.41 1.48
N ILE A 202 -6.57 11.53 1.61
CA ILE A 202 -5.92 12.07 2.81
C ILE A 202 -6.38 13.51 3.06
N LEU A 203 -6.40 14.37 2.03
CA LEU A 203 -6.91 15.74 2.14
C LEU A 203 -8.36 15.77 2.64
N ALA A 204 -9.24 15.00 1.99
CA ALA A 204 -10.65 14.96 2.33
C ALA A 204 -10.89 14.46 3.76
N LEU A 205 -10.18 13.41 4.16
CA LEU A 205 -10.29 12.85 5.52
C LEU A 205 -9.76 13.82 6.59
N ALA A 206 -8.77 14.64 6.25
CA ALA A 206 -8.22 15.70 7.11
C ALA A 206 -9.10 16.97 7.19
N GLY A 207 -10.22 17.03 6.46
CA GLY A 207 -11.11 18.20 6.44
C GLY A 207 -10.70 19.26 5.40
N GLY A 208 -9.89 18.89 4.40
CA GLY A 208 -9.54 19.72 3.26
C GLY A 208 -10.27 19.31 1.98
N GLU A 209 -10.37 20.24 1.04
CA GLU A 209 -10.83 19.99 -0.32
C GLU A 209 -9.68 20.22 -1.30
N ASN A 210 -9.40 19.22 -2.17
CA ASN A 210 -8.43 19.37 -3.23
C ASN A 210 -8.96 20.33 -4.29
N VAL A 211 -8.27 21.46 -4.53
CA VAL A 211 -8.64 22.44 -5.57
C VAL A 211 -8.48 21.89 -6.99
N VAL A 212 -7.72 20.82 -7.16
CA VAL A 212 -7.55 20.11 -8.44
C VAL A 212 -8.70 19.11 -8.61
N SER A 213 -9.66 19.43 -9.49
CA SER A 213 -10.89 18.65 -9.68
C SER A 213 -10.76 17.47 -10.64
N ASP A 214 -9.65 17.32 -11.38
CA ASP A 214 -9.41 16.24 -12.34
C ASP A 214 -9.39 14.88 -11.61
N GLY A 215 -10.10 13.90 -12.15
CA GLY A 215 -10.21 12.54 -11.59
C GLY A 215 -8.97 11.66 -11.75
N LYS A 216 -7.90 12.11 -12.39
CA LYS A 216 -6.63 11.38 -12.48
C LYS A 216 -5.89 11.39 -11.15
N LYS A 217 -4.97 10.45 -10.96
CA LYS A 217 -4.08 10.43 -9.79
C LYS A 217 -3.09 11.60 -9.80
N LEU A 218 -2.52 11.90 -10.97
CA LEU A 218 -1.54 12.96 -11.19
C LEU A 218 -1.97 13.82 -12.36
N VAL A 219 -1.89 15.13 -12.20
CA VAL A 219 -2.37 16.13 -13.16
C VAL A 219 -1.27 17.15 -13.44
N ARG A 220 -0.95 17.34 -14.71
CA ARG A 220 -0.18 18.54 -15.12
C ARG A 220 -1.06 19.75 -14.91
N TYR A 221 -0.62 20.66 -14.07
CA TYR A 221 -1.42 21.82 -13.69
C TYR A 221 -0.73 23.11 -14.15
N SER A 222 -1.50 24.10 -14.60
CA SER A 222 -0.91 25.36 -15.01
C SER A 222 -0.73 26.31 -13.82
N GLU A 223 0.29 27.15 -13.86
CA GLU A 223 0.53 28.15 -12.82
C GLU A 223 -0.61 29.17 -12.76
N GLU A 224 -1.18 29.54 -13.92
CA GLU A 224 -2.34 30.43 -14.00
C GLU A 224 -3.56 29.84 -13.31
N SER A 225 -3.82 28.54 -13.51
CA SER A 225 -4.92 27.83 -12.82
C SER A 225 -4.70 27.78 -11.32
N LEU A 226 -3.46 27.59 -10.86
CA LEU A 226 -3.12 27.63 -9.46
C LEU A 226 -3.34 29.01 -8.84
N ILE A 227 -2.88 30.06 -9.51
CA ILE A 227 -3.06 31.44 -9.08
C ILE A 227 -4.56 31.77 -9.02
N ALA A 228 -5.34 31.38 -10.02
CA ALA A 228 -6.78 31.59 -10.05
C ALA A 228 -7.51 30.78 -8.96
N ALA A 229 -7.02 29.60 -8.62
CA ALA A 229 -7.57 28.78 -7.54
C ALA A 229 -7.31 29.39 -6.16
N ASP A 230 -6.21 30.08 -5.96
CA ASP A 230 -5.79 30.76 -4.71
C ASP A 230 -6.12 29.93 -3.44
N PRO A 231 -5.43 28.80 -3.21
CA PRO A 231 -5.76 27.87 -2.14
C PRO A 231 -5.51 28.46 -0.74
N ASP A 232 -6.27 27.99 0.25
CA ASP A 232 -6.09 28.37 1.66
C ASP A 232 -4.86 27.72 2.30
N ALA A 233 -4.45 26.55 1.77
CA ALA A 233 -3.27 25.80 2.22
C ALA A 233 -2.55 25.18 1.01
N TYR A 234 -1.22 25.08 1.12
CA TYR A 234 -0.36 24.53 0.07
C TYR A 234 0.50 23.41 0.64
N ILE A 235 0.41 22.23 0.04
CA ILE A 235 1.22 21.08 0.40
C ILE A 235 2.26 20.84 -0.67
N ILE A 236 3.52 20.65 -0.26
CA ILE A 236 4.65 20.33 -1.14
C ILE A 236 5.14 18.95 -0.78
N GLN A 237 5.05 18.02 -1.71
CA GLN A 237 5.61 16.67 -1.56
C GLN A 237 7.14 16.72 -1.66
N LYS A 238 7.81 16.00 -0.75
CA LYS A 238 9.25 15.73 -0.81
C LYS A 238 9.48 14.22 -0.87
N GLY A 239 10.25 13.77 -1.86
CA GLY A 239 10.56 12.36 -2.07
C GLY A 239 11.13 12.10 -3.47
N PRO A 240 11.14 10.86 -3.96
CA PRO A 240 11.70 10.50 -5.26
C PRO A 240 11.18 11.31 -6.45
N MET A 241 9.92 11.77 -6.41
CA MET A 241 9.36 12.62 -7.47
C MET A 241 9.72 14.10 -7.33
N ASN A 242 10.11 14.56 -6.14
CA ASN A 242 10.48 15.93 -5.82
C ASN A 242 11.55 15.93 -4.70
N PRO A 243 12.80 15.52 -4.99
CA PRO A 243 13.80 15.29 -3.96
C PRO A 243 14.25 16.57 -3.26
N GLU A 244 14.30 17.68 -3.99
CA GLU A 244 14.72 19.00 -3.50
C GLU A 244 13.64 20.04 -3.86
N PRO A 245 12.52 20.06 -3.13
CA PRO A 245 11.44 20.97 -3.43
C PRO A 245 11.87 22.42 -3.21
N THR A 246 11.69 23.27 -4.23
CA THR A 246 11.89 24.71 -4.08
C THR A 246 10.85 25.30 -3.13
N PRO A 247 11.24 26.01 -2.07
CA PRO A 247 10.30 26.65 -1.16
C PRO A 247 9.34 27.59 -1.89
N LEU A 248 8.08 27.63 -1.48
CA LEU A 248 7.07 28.45 -2.14
C LEU A 248 7.43 29.95 -2.08
N ALA A 249 8.06 30.39 -1.00
CA ALA A 249 8.53 31.76 -0.80
C ALA A 249 9.60 32.22 -1.80
N GLU A 250 10.35 31.28 -2.39
CA GLU A 250 11.40 31.56 -3.39
C GLU A 250 10.86 31.65 -4.82
N ARG A 251 9.55 31.42 -5.00
CA ARG A 251 8.88 31.43 -6.31
C ARG A 251 8.15 32.75 -6.50
N ASP A 252 8.67 33.62 -7.33
CA ASP A 252 8.16 35.00 -7.52
C ASP A 252 6.65 35.04 -7.82
N HIS A 253 6.15 34.13 -8.66
CA HIS A 253 4.74 34.10 -9.07
C HIS A 253 3.77 33.62 -7.98
N TYR A 254 4.28 33.05 -6.87
CA TYR A 254 3.45 32.46 -5.82
C TYR A 254 3.43 33.25 -4.51
N ARG A 255 4.14 34.40 -4.48
CA ARG A 255 4.22 35.26 -3.27
C ARG A 255 2.86 35.75 -2.78
N ASP A 256 1.96 36.01 -3.74
CA ASP A 256 0.62 36.54 -3.46
C ASP A 256 -0.45 35.49 -3.18
N LEU A 257 -0.13 34.20 -3.28
CA LEU A 257 -1.06 33.15 -2.92
C LEU A 257 -1.46 33.26 -1.45
N ARG A 258 -2.76 33.07 -1.17
CA ARG A 258 -3.33 33.14 0.19
C ARG A 258 -2.59 32.20 1.13
N ALA A 259 -2.33 30.96 0.71
CA ALA A 259 -1.55 29.99 1.49
C ALA A 259 -0.17 30.50 1.89
N GLN A 260 0.55 31.16 0.95
CA GLN A 260 1.88 31.71 1.20
C GLN A 260 1.83 32.89 2.17
N ARG A 261 0.91 33.83 1.96
CA ARG A 261 0.75 35.01 2.85
C ARG A 261 0.33 34.63 4.26
N ALA A 262 -0.47 33.59 4.40
CA ALA A 262 -0.92 33.06 5.68
C ALA A 262 0.08 32.13 6.36
N GLY A 263 1.23 31.82 5.75
CA GLY A 263 2.21 30.85 6.24
C GLY A 263 1.66 29.41 6.28
N ARG A 264 0.62 29.12 5.49
CA ARG A 264 -0.03 27.79 5.44
C ARG A 264 0.58 26.95 4.31
N VAL A 265 1.88 26.71 4.40
CA VAL A 265 2.65 25.85 3.49
C VAL A 265 3.25 24.72 4.31
N LEU A 266 3.01 23.47 3.89
CA LEU A 266 3.50 22.27 4.55
C LEU A 266 4.31 21.42 3.57
N ILE A 267 5.52 21.02 3.97
CA ILE A 267 6.31 20.02 3.24
C ILE A 267 6.04 18.66 3.87
N VAL A 268 5.66 17.68 3.05
CA VAL A 268 5.28 16.35 3.48
C VAL A 268 6.11 15.26 2.80
N ASP A 269 6.27 14.15 3.47
CA ASP A 269 6.97 12.97 2.95
C ASP A 269 6.12 12.21 1.91
N GLU A 270 6.69 11.95 0.72
CA GLU A 270 6.02 11.24 -0.38
C GLU A 270 5.53 9.84 0.05
N GLU A 271 6.34 9.11 0.81
CA GLU A 271 6.00 7.74 1.17
C GLU A 271 4.81 7.66 2.11
N ARG A 272 4.58 8.70 2.91
CA ARG A 272 3.45 8.77 3.84
C ARG A 272 2.19 9.36 3.21
N PHE A 273 2.34 10.38 2.35
CA PHE A 273 1.23 11.18 1.83
C PHE A 273 0.78 10.80 0.41
N ALA A 274 1.59 10.04 -0.33
CA ALA A 274 1.26 9.63 -1.70
C ALA A 274 1.30 8.11 -1.94
N ARG A 275 1.85 7.33 -0.99
CA ARG A 275 1.82 5.88 -1.06
C ARG A 275 0.53 5.36 -0.42
N PRO A 276 -0.30 4.60 -1.15
CA PRO A 276 -1.57 4.08 -0.62
C PRO A 276 -1.35 2.83 0.26
N GLY A 277 -0.81 3.05 1.43
CA GLY A 277 -0.48 2.02 2.42
C GLY A 277 -0.96 2.39 3.83
N PRO A 278 -0.63 1.56 4.84
CA PRO A 278 -1.05 1.77 6.23
C PRO A 278 -0.72 3.15 6.79
N ARG A 279 0.42 3.73 6.38
CA ARG A 279 0.88 5.06 6.84
C ARG A 279 0.05 6.24 6.31
N ALA A 280 -0.78 6.02 5.29
CA ALA A 280 -1.65 7.07 4.75
C ALA A 280 -2.68 7.57 5.78
N LEU A 281 -3.11 6.71 6.71
CA LEU A 281 -4.03 7.11 7.76
C LEU A 281 -3.34 7.98 8.83
N ASP A 282 -2.07 7.70 9.14
CA ASP A 282 -1.27 8.55 10.02
C ASP A 282 -1.03 9.93 9.38
N ALA A 283 -0.81 9.96 8.05
CA ALA A 283 -0.71 11.19 7.29
C ALA A 283 -2.00 12.02 7.33
N ALA A 284 -3.18 11.38 7.27
CA ALA A 284 -4.45 12.08 7.38
C ALA A 284 -4.66 12.70 8.77
N GLU A 285 -4.28 12.00 9.84
CA GLU A 285 -4.34 12.52 11.21
C GLU A 285 -3.36 13.68 11.44
N GLU A 286 -2.14 13.57 10.90
CA GLU A 286 -1.16 14.66 10.95
C GLU A 286 -1.67 15.91 10.24
N LEU A 287 -2.22 15.72 9.03
CA LEU A 287 -2.74 16.80 8.23
C LEU A 287 -3.97 17.44 8.88
N GLU A 288 -4.88 16.67 9.46
CA GLU A 288 -6.05 17.19 10.20
C GLU A 288 -5.60 18.12 11.32
N ASN A 289 -4.62 17.68 12.12
CA ASN A 289 -4.06 18.49 13.19
C ASN A 289 -3.43 19.79 12.68
N TRP A 290 -2.80 19.75 11.49
CA TRP A 290 -2.16 20.92 10.88
C TRP A 290 -3.19 21.89 10.27
N LEU A 291 -4.20 21.36 9.57
CA LEU A 291 -5.23 22.19 8.91
C LEU A 291 -6.11 22.97 9.91
N HIS A 292 -6.28 22.46 11.12
CA HIS A 292 -7.19 23.03 12.13
C HIS A 292 -6.45 23.71 13.30
N ARG A 293 -5.16 24.00 13.15
CA ARG A 293 -4.41 24.94 14.02
C ARG A 293 -4.67 26.38 13.57
#